data_9cf1e59cd6289fd6b353d1557d4cd7ef
#
_entry.id   9cf1e59cd6289fd6b353d1557d4cd7ef
#
_cell.length_a   1.000
_cell.length_b   1.000
_cell.length_c   1.000
_cell.angle_alpha   90.00
_cell.angle_beta   90.00
_cell.angle_gamma   90.00
#
_symmetry.space_group_name_H-M   'P 1'
#
loop_
_entity.id
_entity.type
_entity.pdbx_description
1 polymer ?
#
loop_
_entity_poly.entity_id
_entity_poly.type
_entity_poly.pdbx_seq_one_letter_code
_entity_poly.pdbx_strand_id
1 'polypeptide(L)'
;MESGSGAGRAIYWALKNVLLGPVITRVFRPIQEGTENVPDKGPAIIASNHLSFADWLFMPVALDRRITFVAKSDYFTRAGIKGWAQKRFFAGTGQVPIDRTGGRASEGALRAGLKVLQRGELFGIYPEGTRSHDGRLYKGRTGVARLALLSGAPVIPSAIIGTDIIAPPGKILTKIVSPTVKFGRPLDFSRYEGMSEDRFILRSITDEIMYAIMELSGQEYVDMYAPAAKEAAAREAKAHEVDEVSPQA
;
A
#
# COMPACT_ATOMS: atom_id res chain seq x y z
N MET A 1 -13.79 5.12 17.12
CA MET A 1 -13.92 3.70 17.47
C MET A 1 -12.53 3.09 17.34
N GLU A 2 -11.99 2.65 18.47
CA GLU A 2 -10.60 2.23 18.62
C GLU A 2 -10.32 0.91 17.91
N SER A 3 -9.54 0.97 16.82
CA SER A 3 -8.98 -0.23 16.16
C SER A 3 -7.96 -0.99 17.03
N GLY A 4 -7.71 -0.48 18.23
CA GLY A 4 -6.81 -1.07 19.24
C GLY A 4 -7.50 -1.89 20.34
N SER A 5 -8.82 -2.10 20.26
CA SER A 5 -9.53 -2.92 21.25
C SER A 5 -9.08 -4.39 21.15
N GLY A 6 -9.03 -5.10 22.28
CA GLY A 6 -8.69 -6.52 22.33
C GLY A 6 -9.53 -7.35 21.34
N ALA A 7 -10.80 -6.99 21.15
CA ALA A 7 -11.70 -7.61 20.19
C ALA A 7 -11.22 -7.42 18.72
N GLY A 8 -10.71 -6.26 18.34
CA GLY A 8 -10.18 -6.01 17.00
C GLY A 8 -8.94 -6.84 16.70
N ARG A 9 -8.07 -7.02 17.67
CA ARG A 9 -6.88 -7.88 17.55
C ARG A 9 -7.26 -9.35 17.44
N ALA A 10 -8.21 -9.82 18.21
CA ALA A 10 -8.70 -11.20 18.14
C ALA A 10 -9.35 -11.51 16.79
N ILE A 11 -10.16 -10.58 16.23
CA ILE A 11 -10.77 -10.73 14.91
C ILE A 11 -9.68 -10.77 13.82
N TYR A 12 -8.69 -9.86 13.87
CA TYR A 12 -7.57 -9.88 12.95
C TYR A 12 -6.82 -11.21 12.99
N TRP A 13 -6.50 -11.69 14.20
CA TRP A 13 -5.82 -12.96 14.40
C TRP A 13 -6.62 -14.14 13.82
N ALA A 14 -7.92 -14.20 14.08
CA ALA A 14 -8.79 -15.25 13.59
C ALA A 14 -8.92 -15.21 12.06
N LEU A 15 -9.13 -14.05 11.47
CA LEU A 15 -9.17 -13.89 10.01
C LEU A 15 -7.86 -14.31 9.36
N LYS A 16 -6.73 -13.87 9.92
CA LYS A 16 -5.41 -14.16 9.38
C LYS A 16 -5.02 -15.63 9.55
N ASN A 17 -5.17 -16.21 10.75
CA ASN A 17 -4.56 -17.50 11.07
C ASN A 17 -5.53 -18.68 10.93
N VAL A 18 -6.84 -18.44 10.96
CA VAL A 18 -7.85 -19.52 10.93
C VAL A 18 -8.63 -19.51 9.62
N LEU A 19 -9.04 -18.35 9.12
CA LEU A 19 -9.97 -18.28 7.99
C LEU A 19 -9.27 -17.99 6.66
N LEU A 20 -8.67 -16.81 6.52
CA LEU A 20 -8.11 -16.33 5.23
C LEU A 20 -6.68 -16.82 4.99
N GLY A 21 -5.82 -16.75 5.99
CA GLY A 21 -4.40 -17.10 5.86
C GLY A 21 -4.17 -18.52 5.39
N PRO A 22 -4.77 -19.56 6.02
CA PRO A 22 -4.64 -20.94 5.56
C PRO A 22 -5.13 -21.15 4.12
N VAL A 23 -6.24 -20.52 3.74
CA VAL A 23 -6.76 -20.58 2.37
C VAL A 23 -5.80 -19.94 1.39
N ILE A 24 -5.34 -18.71 1.69
CA ILE A 24 -4.41 -17.96 0.84
C ILE A 24 -3.10 -18.74 0.67
N THR A 25 -2.55 -19.23 1.78
CA THR A 25 -1.26 -19.96 1.76
C THR A 25 -1.36 -21.28 1.01
N ARG A 26 -2.49 -21.99 1.13
CA ARG A 26 -2.66 -23.30 0.48
C ARG A 26 -2.98 -23.18 -1.00
N VAL A 27 -3.78 -22.18 -1.38
CA VAL A 27 -4.24 -21.96 -2.76
C VAL A 27 -3.18 -21.23 -3.59
N PHE A 28 -2.66 -20.11 -3.08
CA PHE A 28 -1.75 -19.24 -3.85
C PHE A 28 -0.28 -19.51 -3.57
N ARG A 29 0.05 -20.14 -2.44
CA ARG A 29 1.43 -20.45 -2.03
C ARG A 29 2.37 -19.25 -2.17
N PRO A 30 2.08 -18.12 -1.51
CA PRO A 30 2.87 -16.89 -1.67
C PRO A 30 4.32 -17.14 -1.24
N ILE A 31 5.25 -16.64 -2.05
CA ILE A 31 6.68 -16.66 -1.75
C ILE A 31 6.98 -15.44 -0.89
N GLN A 32 7.78 -15.62 0.16
CA GLN A 32 8.15 -14.57 1.11
C GLN A 32 9.66 -14.48 1.19
N GLU A 33 10.21 -13.28 1.01
CA GLU A 33 11.65 -13.02 1.05
C GLU A 33 11.94 -11.84 1.97
N GLY A 34 12.99 -11.93 2.79
CA GLY A 34 13.47 -10.83 3.61
C GLY A 34 12.57 -10.49 4.82
N THR A 35 11.74 -11.42 5.29
CA THR A 35 10.87 -11.20 6.45
C THR A 35 11.64 -10.86 7.73
N GLU A 36 12.89 -11.30 7.82
CA GLU A 36 13.84 -10.99 8.89
C GLU A 36 14.23 -9.50 8.95
N ASN A 37 14.03 -8.76 7.88
CA ASN A 37 14.26 -7.31 7.83
C ASN A 37 13.16 -6.52 8.56
N VAL A 38 12.04 -7.14 8.84
CA VAL A 38 10.94 -6.48 9.57
C VAL A 38 11.16 -6.71 11.07
N PRO A 39 11.30 -5.65 11.87
CA PRO A 39 11.63 -5.80 13.29
C PRO A 39 10.52 -6.55 14.04
N ASP A 40 10.89 -7.46 14.92
CA ASP A 40 9.94 -8.25 15.77
C ASP A 40 9.14 -7.37 16.73
N LYS A 41 9.71 -6.24 17.15
CA LYS A 41 9.11 -5.29 18.10
C LYS A 41 9.40 -3.86 17.66
N GLY A 42 8.61 -2.92 18.18
CA GLY A 42 8.76 -1.51 17.86
C GLY A 42 8.08 -1.10 16.56
N PRO A 43 8.04 0.19 16.25
CA PRO A 43 7.39 0.72 15.07
C PRO A 43 8.22 0.48 13.81
N ALA A 44 7.55 0.27 12.67
CA ALA A 44 8.17 0.38 11.36
C ALA A 44 7.13 0.75 10.29
N ILE A 45 7.58 1.41 9.24
CA ILE A 45 6.78 1.77 8.07
C ILE A 45 7.07 0.76 6.97
N ILE A 46 6.05 0.02 6.53
CA ILE A 46 6.15 -0.90 5.39
C ILE A 46 5.73 -0.12 4.15
N ALA A 47 6.70 0.29 3.33
CA ALA A 47 6.47 1.05 2.11
C ALA A 47 6.53 0.12 0.89
N SER A 48 5.42 -0.04 0.15
CA SER A 48 5.31 -1.00 -0.95
C SER A 48 4.78 -0.37 -2.23
N ASN A 49 5.12 -0.96 -3.38
CA ASN A 49 4.40 -0.76 -4.63
C ASN A 49 2.93 -1.20 -4.51
N HIS A 50 2.08 -0.74 -5.41
CA HIS A 50 0.65 -1.05 -5.37
C HIS A 50 0.13 -1.49 -6.74
N LEU A 51 -0.03 -2.79 -6.94
CA LEU A 51 -0.44 -3.40 -8.21
C LEU A 51 -1.94 -3.74 -8.25
N SER A 52 -2.47 -4.23 -7.14
CA SER A 52 -3.77 -4.87 -7.12
C SER A 52 -4.57 -4.56 -5.86
N PHE A 53 -5.87 -4.77 -5.96
CA PHE A 53 -6.70 -4.83 -4.76
C PHE A 53 -6.29 -5.99 -3.82
N ALA A 54 -5.67 -7.04 -4.36
CA ALA A 54 -5.25 -8.20 -3.58
C ALA A 54 -4.00 -7.94 -2.69
N ASP A 55 -3.24 -6.85 -2.91
CA ASP A 55 -2.01 -6.54 -2.18
C ASP A 55 -2.22 -6.50 -0.66
N TRP A 56 -3.34 -5.93 -0.21
CA TRP A 56 -3.69 -5.84 1.20
C TRP A 56 -4.04 -7.21 1.83
N LEU A 57 -4.20 -8.25 1.03
CA LEU A 57 -4.42 -9.63 1.47
C LEU A 57 -3.08 -10.34 1.68
N PHE A 58 -2.20 -10.26 0.69
CA PHE A 58 -0.93 -11.01 0.70
C PHE A 58 0.11 -10.39 1.62
N MET A 59 0.22 -9.05 1.68
CA MET A 59 1.17 -8.37 2.54
C MET A 59 1.00 -8.72 4.04
N PRO A 60 -0.22 -8.67 4.63
CA PRO A 60 -0.40 -9.09 6.02
C PRO A 60 -0.18 -10.58 6.28
N VAL A 61 -0.44 -11.44 5.29
CA VAL A 61 -0.22 -12.89 5.43
C VAL A 61 1.28 -13.21 5.47
N ALA A 62 2.11 -12.40 4.82
CA ALA A 62 3.56 -12.58 4.77
C ALA A 62 4.29 -12.30 6.09
N LEU A 63 3.67 -11.64 7.06
CA LEU A 63 4.31 -11.28 8.34
C LEU A 63 3.52 -11.78 9.54
N ASP A 64 4.19 -12.18 10.61
CA ASP A 64 3.52 -12.56 11.86
C ASP A 64 2.90 -11.37 12.56
N ARG A 65 3.53 -10.20 12.45
CA ARG A 65 3.04 -8.95 13.02
C ARG A 65 1.88 -8.37 12.20
N ARG A 66 0.98 -7.70 12.92
CA ARG A 66 -0.12 -6.95 12.29
C ARG A 66 0.41 -5.71 11.58
N ILE A 67 0.03 -5.56 10.31
CA ILE A 67 0.22 -4.33 9.55
C ILE A 67 -1.10 -3.56 9.51
N THR A 68 -1.06 -2.28 9.83
CA THR A 68 -2.21 -1.38 9.72
C THR A 68 -2.08 -0.54 8.45
N PHE A 69 -3.03 -0.66 7.54
CA PHE A 69 -3.14 0.19 6.35
C PHE A 69 -4.24 1.23 6.50
N VAL A 70 -4.18 2.29 5.70
CA VAL A 70 -5.29 3.22 5.55
C VAL A 70 -6.16 2.85 4.36
N ALA A 71 -7.47 2.85 4.57
CA ALA A 71 -8.44 2.57 3.53
C ALA A 71 -9.43 3.72 3.36
N LYS A 72 -10.03 3.82 2.17
CA LYS A 72 -11.04 4.85 1.87
C LYS A 72 -12.23 4.72 2.82
N SER A 73 -12.68 5.83 3.39
CA SER A 73 -13.82 5.88 4.33
C SER A 73 -15.09 5.26 3.76
N ASP A 74 -15.30 5.32 2.43
CA ASP A 74 -16.47 4.76 1.76
C ASP A 74 -16.68 3.26 2.06
N TYR A 75 -15.57 2.52 2.34
CA TYR A 75 -15.65 1.11 2.72
C TYR A 75 -16.23 0.89 4.13
N PHE A 76 -16.33 1.95 4.94
CA PHE A 76 -16.80 1.91 6.32
C PHE A 76 -18.16 2.57 6.52
N THR A 77 -18.65 3.33 5.53
CA THR A 77 -19.88 4.15 5.62
C THR A 77 -21.07 3.59 4.85
N ARG A 78 -20.86 2.53 4.07
CA ARG A 78 -21.95 1.89 3.32
C ARG A 78 -23.05 1.39 4.27
N ALA A 79 -24.29 1.73 3.95
CA ALA A 79 -25.46 1.27 4.69
C ALA A 79 -25.82 -0.20 4.40
N GLY A 80 -26.60 -0.83 5.30
CA GLY A 80 -27.12 -2.17 5.15
C GLY A 80 -26.16 -3.29 5.59
N ILE A 81 -26.61 -4.53 5.49
CA ILE A 81 -25.89 -5.74 5.95
C ILE A 81 -24.57 -5.90 5.22
N LYS A 82 -24.53 -5.62 3.91
CA LYS A 82 -23.30 -5.67 3.10
C LYS A 82 -22.28 -4.63 3.58
N GLY A 83 -22.72 -3.41 3.89
CA GLY A 83 -21.87 -2.35 4.43
C GLY A 83 -21.38 -2.68 5.85
N TRP A 84 -22.22 -3.25 6.69
CA TRP A 84 -21.82 -3.73 8.02
C TRP A 84 -20.76 -4.83 7.94
N ALA A 85 -20.97 -5.84 7.08
CA ALA A 85 -19.99 -6.91 6.87
C ALA A 85 -18.65 -6.37 6.33
N GLN A 86 -18.70 -5.46 5.35
CA GLN A 86 -17.52 -4.80 4.78
C GLN A 86 -16.76 -4.00 5.85
N LYS A 87 -17.47 -3.20 6.66
CA LYS A 87 -16.88 -2.45 7.77
C LYS A 87 -16.18 -3.35 8.78
N ARG A 88 -16.84 -4.47 9.18
CA ARG A 88 -16.25 -5.45 10.12
C ARG A 88 -15.04 -6.13 9.52
N PHE A 89 -15.09 -6.45 8.24
CA PHE A 89 -13.98 -7.06 7.51
C PHE A 89 -12.77 -6.11 7.45
N PHE A 90 -12.91 -4.87 6.99
CA PHE A 90 -11.81 -3.92 6.91
C PHE A 90 -11.26 -3.54 8.29
N ALA A 91 -12.11 -3.37 9.29
CA ALA A 91 -11.67 -3.16 10.67
C ALA A 91 -10.92 -4.41 11.23
N GLY A 92 -11.40 -5.60 10.90
CA GLY A 92 -10.79 -6.87 11.27
C GLY A 92 -9.45 -7.13 10.58
N THR A 93 -9.27 -6.66 9.34
CA THR A 93 -8.00 -6.77 8.60
C THR A 93 -6.99 -5.66 8.92
N GLY A 94 -7.26 -4.82 9.93
CA GLY A 94 -6.30 -3.82 10.39
C GLY A 94 -6.34 -2.52 9.59
N GLN A 95 -7.40 -2.24 8.85
CA GLN A 95 -7.50 -1.02 8.08
C GLN A 95 -8.19 0.11 8.85
N VAL A 96 -7.63 1.32 8.75
CA VAL A 96 -8.15 2.53 9.38
C VAL A 96 -8.81 3.41 8.31
N PRO A 97 -10.09 3.81 8.52
CA PRO A 97 -10.76 4.68 7.57
C PRO A 97 -10.13 6.06 7.54
N ILE A 98 -9.90 6.59 6.33
CA ILE A 98 -9.56 7.99 6.12
C ILE A 98 -10.49 8.59 5.07
N ASP A 99 -10.89 9.82 5.31
CA ASP A 99 -11.56 10.62 4.30
C ASP A 99 -10.53 11.07 3.26
N ARG A 100 -10.75 10.72 2.01
CA ARG A 100 -9.88 11.07 0.88
C ARG A 100 -10.43 12.25 0.06
N THR A 101 -11.44 12.97 0.56
CA THR A 101 -11.98 14.14 -0.10
C THR A 101 -11.11 15.37 0.20
N GLY A 102 -10.52 15.94 -0.86
CA GLY A 102 -9.73 17.17 -0.81
C GLY A 102 -8.32 17.03 -0.23
N GLY A 103 -7.64 18.17 -0.04
CA GLY A 103 -6.26 18.24 0.44
C GLY A 103 -6.04 17.74 1.88
N ARG A 104 -7.11 17.48 2.63
CA ARG A 104 -7.07 16.94 4.00
C ARG A 104 -6.82 15.42 4.07
N ALA A 105 -6.93 14.72 2.93
CA ALA A 105 -6.75 13.26 2.87
C ALA A 105 -5.34 12.82 3.28
N SER A 106 -4.31 13.54 2.82
CA SER A 106 -2.92 13.25 3.16
C SER A 106 -2.63 13.48 4.64
N GLU A 107 -3.21 14.53 5.21
CA GLU A 107 -3.06 14.85 6.63
C GLU A 107 -3.78 13.83 7.54
N GLY A 108 -4.94 13.33 7.12
CA GLY A 108 -5.64 12.25 7.81
C GLY A 108 -4.85 10.96 7.83
N ALA A 109 -4.23 10.60 6.70
CA ALA A 109 -3.37 9.42 6.58
C ALA A 109 -2.10 9.56 7.45
N LEU A 110 -1.47 10.73 7.45
CA LEU A 110 -0.31 11.03 8.27
C LEU A 110 -0.62 10.87 9.77
N ARG A 111 -1.69 11.50 10.24
CA ARG A 111 -2.12 11.38 11.65
C ARG A 111 -2.46 9.95 12.04
N ALA A 112 -3.13 9.19 11.17
CA ALA A 112 -3.43 7.80 11.42
C ALA A 112 -2.15 6.95 11.51
N GLY A 113 -1.20 7.15 10.61
CA GLY A 113 0.11 6.50 10.61
C GLY A 113 0.90 6.80 11.89
N LEU A 114 1.01 8.06 12.28
CA LEU A 114 1.69 8.46 13.52
C LEU A 114 1.11 7.77 14.75
N LYS A 115 -0.23 7.73 14.88
CA LYS A 115 -0.90 7.03 15.99
C LYS A 115 -0.58 5.52 16.02
N VAL A 116 -0.46 4.88 14.88
CA VAL A 116 -0.09 3.45 14.78
C VAL A 116 1.35 3.25 15.21
N LEU A 117 2.27 4.05 14.68
CA LEU A 117 3.71 3.95 14.99
C LEU A 117 4.00 4.28 16.45
N GLN A 118 3.32 5.26 17.05
CA GLN A 118 3.42 5.59 18.49
C GLN A 118 3.03 4.41 19.40
N ARG A 119 2.22 3.47 18.93
CA ARG A 119 1.90 2.25 19.67
C ARG A 119 2.92 1.12 19.46
N GLY A 120 4.01 1.36 18.74
CA GLY A 120 4.99 0.35 18.38
C GLY A 120 4.50 -0.67 17.35
N GLU A 121 3.50 -0.32 16.55
CA GLU A 121 2.89 -1.19 15.54
C GLU A 121 3.45 -0.92 14.13
N LEU A 122 3.22 -1.85 13.18
CA LEU A 122 3.59 -1.67 11.78
C LEU A 122 2.52 -0.86 11.04
N PHE A 123 2.97 0.11 10.26
CA PHE A 123 2.10 0.91 9.39
C PHE A 123 2.46 0.68 7.92
N GLY A 124 1.50 0.19 7.13
CA GLY A 124 1.65 -0.02 5.69
C GLY A 124 1.23 1.21 4.89
N ILE A 125 2.04 1.57 3.91
CA ILE A 125 1.78 2.69 3.00
C ILE A 125 2.17 2.32 1.57
N TYR A 126 1.38 2.79 0.62
CA TYR A 126 1.69 2.75 -0.80
C TYR A 126 2.08 4.16 -1.24
N PRO A 127 3.38 4.47 -1.44
CA PRO A 127 3.83 5.84 -1.70
C PRO A 127 3.26 6.44 -3.00
N GLU A 128 2.94 5.60 -3.99
CA GLU A 128 2.28 6.02 -5.24
C GLU A 128 0.89 6.66 -4.99
N GLY A 129 0.23 6.31 -3.89
CA GLY A 129 -1.09 6.81 -3.48
C GLY A 129 -2.27 6.23 -4.27
N THR A 130 -2.01 5.44 -5.30
CA THR A 130 -2.99 4.70 -6.09
C THR A 130 -2.36 3.45 -6.68
N ARG A 131 -3.18 2.54 -7.19
CA ARG A 131 -2.69 1.34 -7.89
C ARG A 131 -2.09 1.72 -9.24
N SER A 132 -1.00 1.06 -9.61
CA SER A 132 -0.50 1.07 -10.97
C SER A 132 -1.58 0.52 -11.92
N HIS A 133 -1.68 1.08 -13.11
CA HIS A 133 -2.67 0.68 -14.11
C HIS A 133 -2.07 -0.23 -15.19
N ASP A 134 -0.76 -0.28 -15.29
CA ASP A 134 0.00 -0.97 -16.34
C ASP A 134 1.18 -1.81 -15.80
N GLY A 135 1.31 -1.91 -14.48
CA GLY A 135 2.36 -2.69 -13.82
C GLY A 135 3.67 -1.94 -13.60
N ARG A 136 3.84 -0.69 -14.07
CA ARG A 136 5.02 0.14 -13.81
C ARG A 136 4.97 0.77 -12.42
N LEU A 137 6.13 1.17 -11.89
CA LEU A 137 6.27 1.85 -10.62
C LEU A 137 6.29 3.37 -10.85
N TYR A 138 5.37 4.07 -10.22
CA TYR A 138 5.19 5.51 -10.39
C TYR A 138 5.79 6.33 -9.25
N LYS A 139 6.08 7.59 -9.53
CA LYS A 139 6.62 8.56 -8.57
C LYS A 139 5.85 8.57 -7.26
N GLY A 140 6.56 8.36 -6.15
CA GLY A 140 6.00 8.38 -4.80
C GLY A 140 5.65 9.80 -4.33
N ARG A 141 4.61 9.90 -3.50
CA ARG A 141 4.24 11.12 -2.76
C ARG A 141 5.07 11.23 -1.49
N THR A 142 5.42 12.45 -1.10
CA THR A 142 6.31 12.73 0.03
C THR A 142 5.72 12.44 1.42
N GLY A 143 4.48 11.97 1.49
CA GLY A 143 3.84 11.60 2.75
C GLY A 143 4.55 10.47 3.51
N VAL A 144 5.20 9.54 2.82
CA VAL A 144 5.98 8.46 3.43
C VAL A 144 7.24 9.01 4.13
N ALA A 145 7.95 9.94 3.49
CA ALA A 145 9.12 10.60 4.04
C ALA A 145 8.75 11.45 5.27
N ARG A 146 7.68 12.24 5.16
CA ARG A 146 7.17 13.05 6.28
C ARG A 146 6.78 12.18 7.47
N LEU A 147 6.14 11.03 7.22
CA LEU A 147 5.79 10.07 8.26
C LEU A 147 7.05 9.49 8.93
N ALA A 148 8.07 9.11 8.15
CA ALA A 148 9.34 8.59 8.66
C ALA A 148 10.03 9.61 9.58
N LEU A 149 10.17 10.86 9.15
CA LEU A 149 10.83 11.91 9.93
C LEU A 149 10.06 12.29 11.20
N LEU A 150 8.72 12.35 11.14
CA LEU A 150 7.91 12.70 12.31
C LEU A 150 7.81 11.56 13.33
N SER A 151 7.93 10.31 12.90
CA SER A 151 7.83 9.15 13.80
C SER A 151 9.17 8.63 14.28
N GLY A 152 10.27 8.93 13.59
CA GLY A 152 11.58 8.30 13.81
C GLY A 152 11.60 6.80 13.51
N ALA A 153 10.54 6.25 12.92
CA ALA A 153 10.44 4.82 12.62
C ALA A 153 11.21 4.47 11.35
N PRO A 154 11.94 3.35 11.32
CA PRO A 154 12.59 2.86 10.11
C PRO A 154 11.57 2.55 9.02
N VAL A 155 11.96 2.75 7.76
CA VAL A 155 11.15 2.38 6.59
C VAL A 155 11.68 1.07 6.04
N ILE A 156 10.79 0.08 5.91
CA ILE A 156 11.07 -1.20 5.26
C ILE A 156 10.53 -1.09 3.83
N PRO A 157 11.38 -0.90 2.83
CA PRO A 157 10.93 -0.96 1.44
C PRO A 157 10.48 -2.39 1.15
N SER A 158 9.35 -2.51 0.47
CA SER A 158 8.73 -3.81 0.22
C SER A 158 8.22 -3.87 -1.21
N ALA A 159 8.18 -5.05 -1.77
CA ALA A 159 7.61 -5.26 -3.09
C ALA A 159 6.59 -6.40 -3.06
N ILE A 160 5.51 -6.22 -3.79
CA ILE A 160 4.55 -7.27 -4.08
C ILE A 160 4.52 -7.50 -5.60
N ILE A 161 4.58 -8.76 -6.04
CA ILE A 161 4.75 -9.14 -7.43
C ILE A 161 3.71 -10.20 -7.79
N GLY A 162 3.05 -10.06 -8.95
CA GLY A 162 2.11 -11.03 -9.48
C GLY A 162 0.67 -10.93 -8.98
N THR A 163 0.36 -9.95 -8.13
CA THR A 163 -1.02 -9.73 -7.65
C THR A 163 -1.91 -9.08 -8.70
N ASP A 164 -1.36 -8.35 -9.64
CA ASP A 164 -2.01 -7.83 -10.84
C ASP A 164 -2.51 -8.94 -11.76
N ILE A 165 -1.81 -10.08 -11.80
CA ILE A 165 -2.23 -11.30 -12.53
C ILE A 165 -3.40 -11.97 -11.81
N ILE A 166 -3.37 -11.99 -10.47
CA ILE A 166 -4.43 -12.58 -9.62
C ILE A 166 -5.71 -11.77 -9.72
N ALA A 167 -5.62 -10.47 -9.54
CA ALA A 167 -6.75 -9.55 -9.52
C ALA A 167 -6.42 -8.25 -10.27
N PRO A 168 -6.43 -8.27 -11.61
CA PRO A 168 -6.20 -7.09 -12.43
C PRO A 168 -7.25 -6.00 -12.18
N PRO A 169 -6.99 -4.75 -12.58
CA PRO A 169 -7.92 -3.65 -12.40
C PRO A 169 -9.33 -3.98 -12.90
N GLY A 170 -10.33 -3.79 -12.04
CA GLY A 170 -11.74 -4.06 -12.35
C GLY A 170 -12.18 -5.53 -12.18
N LYS A 171 -11.27 -6.45 -11.86
CA LYS A 171 -11.59 -7.86 -11.60
C LYS A 171 -11.20 -8.26 -10.18
N ILE A 172 -11.89 -9.26 -9.61
CA ILE A 172 -11.65 -9.69 -8.22
C ILE A 172 -10.65 -10.84 -8.18
N LEU A 173 -10.79 -11.81 -9.08
CA LEU A 173 -9.94 -12.99 -9.20
C LEU A 173 -9.98 -13.49 -10.64
N THR A 174 -8.83 -13.65 -11.27
CA THR A 174 -8.73 -14.14 -12.65
C THR A 174 -7.89 -15.40 -12.78
N LYS A 175 -6.76 -15.45 -12.09
CA LYS A 175 -5.82 -16.57 -12.14
C LYS A 175 -5.28 -16.87 -10.75
N ILE A 176 -4.96 -18.13 -10.50
CA ILE A 176 -4.27 -18.59 -9.31
C ILE A 176 -2.80 -18.73 -9.71
N VAL A 177 -1.97 -17.82 -9.22
CA VAL A 177 -0.50 -17.84 -9.33
C VAL A 177 0.09 -17.60 -7.95
N SER A 178 1.35 -17.96 -7.75
CA SER A 178 2.07 -17.70 -6.50
C SER A 178 2.63 -16.28 -6.53
N PRO A 179 2.05 -15.33 -5.77
CA PRO A 179 2.63 -13.99 -5.69
C PRO A 179 3.88 -14.01 -4.81
N THR A 180 4.78 -13.07 -5.04
CA THR A 180 5.97 -12.88 -4.20
C THR A 180 5.83 -11.59 -3.40
N VAL A 181 6.16 -11.67 -2.10
CA VAL A 181 6.26 -10.51 -1.21
C VAL A 181 7.69 -10.43 -0.71
N LYS A 182 8.36 -9.30 -0.99
CA LYS A 182 9.75 -9.05 -0.59
C LYS A 182 9.83 -7.91 0.39
N PHE A 183 10.72 -8.04 1.39
CA PHE A 183 11.04 -6.99 2.35
C PHE A 183 12.53 -6.67 2.27
N GLY A 184 12.86 -5.45 1.91
CA GLY A 184 14.22 -4.96 1.82
C GLY A 184 14.79 -4.57 3.20
N ARG A 185 16.07 -4.22 3.22
CA ARG A 185 16.74 -3.76 4.44
C ARG A 185 16.10 -2.47 4.97
N PRO A 186 16.02 -2.28 6.29
CA PRO A 186 15.51 -1.05 6.88
C PRO A 186 16.30 0.17 6.42
N LEU A 187 15.57 1.22 6.00
CA LEU A 187 16.13 2.53 5.72
C LEU A 187 15.94 3.42 6.94
N ASP A 188 17.03 4.00 7.42
CA ASP A 188 17.06 4.92 8.55
C ASP A 188 17.30 6.36 8.05
N PHE A 189 16.43 7.26 8.45
CA PHE A 189 16.45 8.67 8.09
C PHE A 189 16.72 9.60 9.27
N SER A 190 17.23 9.07 10.39
CA SER A 190 17.54 9.84 11.60
C SER A 190 18.49 11.03 11.33
N ARG A 191 19.37 10.92 10.31
CA ARG A 191 20.25 12.00 9.84
C ARG A 191 19.52 13.27 9.37
N TYR A 192 18.22 13.17 9.11
CA TYR A 192 17.36 14.28 8.68
C TYR A 192 16.33 14.68 9.76
N GLU A 193 16.55 14.32 11.03
CA GLU A 193 15.66 14.68 12.12
C GLU A 193 15.45 16.21 12.17
N GLY A 194 14.21 16.64 12.42
CA GLY A 194 13.80 18.04 12.40
C GLY A 194 13.50 18.65 11.04
N MET A 195 13.76 17.94 9.92
CA MET A 195 13.58 18.45 8.55
C MET A 195 12.27 18.01 7.91
N SER A 196 11.24 17.67 8.70
CA SER A 196 9.96 17.13 8.22
C SER A 196 9.12 18.09 7.35
N GLU A 197 9.51 19.36 7.26
CA GLU A 197 8.85 20.38 6.41
C GLU A 197 9.73 20.80 5.21
N ASP A 198 10.98 20.33 5.13
CA ASP A 198 11.87 20.63 4.00
C ASP A 198 11.48 19.80 2.78
N ARG A 199 11.05 20.48 1.72
CA ARG A 199 10.54 19.84 0.49
C ARG A 199 11.62 19.05 -0.25
N PHE A 200 12.87 19.51 -0.22
CA PHE A 200 13.99 18.85 -0.90
C PHE A 200 14.37 17.56 -0.16
N ILE A 201 14.46 17.62 1.16
CA ILE A 201 14.74 16.46 2.00
C ILE A 201 13.60 15.43 1.88
N LEU A 202 12.33 15.87 1.97
CA LEU A 202 11.20 14.99 1.80
C LEU A 202 11.20 14.31 0.41
N ARG A 203 11.57 15.03 -0.65
CA ARG A 203 11.67 14.46 -1.99
C ARG A 203 12.79 13.43 -2.06
N SER A 204 14.00 13.80 -1.58
CA SER A 204 15.17 12.92 -1.58
C SER A 204 14.91 11.59 -0.85
N ILE A 205 14.34 11.66 0.37
CA ILE A 205 13.96 10.48 1.14
C ILE A 205 12.94 9.62 0.38
N THR A 206 11.94 10.28 -0.22
CA THR A 206 10.92 9.55 -0.99
C THR A 206 11.52 8.84 -2.18
N ASP A 207 12.44 9.48 -2.91
CA ASP A 207 13.10 8.89 -4.05
C ASP A 207 14.00 7.71 -3.63
N GLU A 208 14.73 7.82 -2.52
CA GLU A 208 15.51 6.70 -1.94
C GLU A 208 14.60 5.49 -1.63
N ILE A 209 13.42 5.73 -1.03
CA ILE A 209 12.43 4.67 -0.76
C ILE A 209 11.91 4.06 -2.07
N MET A 210 11.58 4.89 -3.06
CA MET A 210 11.04 4.41 -4.34
C MET A 210 12.07 3.61 -5.13
N TYR A 211 13.34 4.00 -5.12
CA TYR A 211 14.40 3.23 -5.75
C TYR A 211 14.62 1.88 -5.08
N ALA A 212 14.57 1.83 -3.75
CA ALA A 212 14.63 0.55 -3.03
C ALA A 212 13.44 -0.37 -3.38
N ILE A 213 12.23 0.19 -3.54
CA ILE A 213 11.05 -0.57 -4.00
C ILE A 213 11.25 -1.04 -5.45
N MET A 214 11.79 -0.19 -6.32
CA MET A 214 12.09 -0.53 -7.72
C MET A 214 13.06 -1.72 -7.81
N GLU A 215 14.15 -1.70 -7.06
CA GLU A 215 15.13 -2.80 -7.02
C GLU A 215 14.51 -4.13 -6.56
N LEU A 216 13.64 -4.08 -5.54
CA LEU A 216 12.96 -5.27 -5.04
C LEU A 216 11.91 -5.82 -6.01
N SER A 217 11.15 -4.93 -6.65
CA SER A 217 10.04 -5.30 -7.52
C SER A 217 10.48 -5.66 -8.94
N GLY A 218 11.59 -5.09 -9.40
CA GLY A 218 12.04 -5.16 -10.80
C GLY A 218 11.16 -4.38 -11.78
N GLN A 219 10.28 -3.49 -11.28
CA GLN A 219 9.40 -2.69 -12.11
C GLN A 219 10.17 -1.55 -12.81
N GLU A 220 9.74 -1.20 -14.03
CA GLU A 220 10.16 0.02 -14.68
C GLU A 220 9.67 1.24 -13.89
N TYR A 221 10.58 2.14 -13.52
CA TYR A 221 10.23 3.36 -12.80
C TYR A 221 9.86 4.49 -13.76
N VAL A 222 8.73 5.15 -13.47
CA VAL A 222 8.25 6.31 -14.24
C VAL A 222 8.24 7.53 -13.31
N ASP A 223 9.06 8.54 -13.63
CA ASP A 223 9.14 9.79 -12.85
C ASP A 223 7.94 10.72 -13.11
N MET A 224 6.75 10.16 -12.98
CA MET A 224 5.47 10.84 -13.09
C MET A 224 4.50 10.29 -12.05
N TYR A 225 3.58 11.10 -11.54
CA TYR A 225 2.53 10.60 -10.66
C TYR A 225 1.52 9.75 -11.43
N ALA A 226 1.14 8.60 -10.89
CA ALA A 226 0.25 7.63 -11.54
C ALA A 226 -1.07 8.21 -12.10
N PRO A 227 -1.77 9.17 -11.44
CA PRO A 227 -2.95 9.78 -12.04
C PRO A 227 -2.67 10.55 -13.32
N ALA A 228 -1.56 11.32 -13.35
CA ALA A 228 -1.16 12.09 -14.53
C ALA A 228 -0.75 11.17 -15.68
N ALA A 229 -0.02 10.11 -15.42
CA ALA A 229 0.35 9.10 -16.41
C ALA A 229 -0.88 8.42 -17.02
N LYS A 230 -1.86 8.06 -16.18
CA LYS A 230 -3.12 7.47 -16.65
C LYS A 230 -3.92 8.41 -17.54
N GLU A 231 -3.96 9.71 -17.21
CA GLU A 231 -4.62 10.72 -18.04
C GLU A 231 -3.90 10.91 -19.37
N ALA A 232 -2.56 10.93 -19.38
CA ALA A 232 -1.75 11.01 -20.58
C ALA A 232 -2.03 9.82 -21.52
N ALA A 233 -1.95 8.59 -21.01
CA ALA A 233 -2.25 7.38 -21.76
C ALA A 233 -3.68 7.37 -22.33
N ALA A 234 -4.66 7.86 -21.57
CA ALA A 234 -6.04 7.95 -22.05
C ALA A 234 -6.23 9.00 -23.16
N ARG A 235 -5.44 10.08 -23.15
CA ARG A 235 -5.44 11.10 -24.24
C ARG A 235 -4.81 10.55 -25.52
N GLU A 236 -3.68 9.86 -25.38
CA GLU A 236 -2.99 9.21 -26.50
C GLU A 236 -3.88 8.16 -27.18
N ALA A 237 -4.54 7.29 -26.39
CA ALA A 237 -5.47 6.30 -26.91
C ALA A 237 -6.63 6.93 -27.71
N LYS A 238 -7.20 8.04 -27.22
CA LYS A 238 -8.26 8.77 -27.93
C LYS A 238 -7.76 9.45 -29.22
N ALA A 239 -6.52 9.96 -29.22
CA ALA A 239 -5.94 10.56 -30.42
C ALA A 239 -5.75 9.52 -31.52
N HIS A 240 -5.24 8.34 -31.20
CA HIS A 240 -5.10 7.23 -32.15
C HIS A 240 -6.46 6.76 -32.71
N GLU A 241 -7.50 6.69 -31.88
CA GLU A 241 -8.84 6.29 -32.32
C GLU A 241 -9.45 7.30 -33.29
N VAL A 242 -9.15 8.60 -33.13
CA VAL A 242 -9.61 9.66 -34.04
C VAL A 242 -8.86 9.60 -35.40
N ASP A 243 -7.56 9.31 -35.38
CA ASP A 243 -6.75 9.19 -36.60
C ASP A 243 -7.12 7.94 -37.42
N GLU A 244 -7.49 6.83 -36.78
CA GLU A 244 -7.95 5.62 -37.48
C GLU A 244 -9.35 5.76 -38.08
N VAL A 245 -10.21 6.63 -37.55
CA VAL A 245 -11.59 6.85 -38.03
C VAL A 245 -11.67 7.91 -39.11
N SER A 246 -10.61 8.69 -39.38
CA SER A 246 -10.56 9.63 -40.50
C SER A 246 -10.16 8.90 -41.80
N PRO A 247 -11.08 8.53 -42.69
CA PRO A 247 -10.72 7.98 -44.01
C PRO A 247 -9.97 9.05 -44.78
N GLN A 248 -8.84 8.67 -45.37
CA GLN A 248 -8.15 9.49 -46.35
C GLN A 248 -9.15 9.76 -47.49
N ALA A 249 -9.57 11.02 -47.62
CA ALA A 249 -10.35 11.51 -48.72
C ALA A 249 -9.45 11.74 -49.97
#